data_f9730d7c7eeb7c14ab919acf6404238d
#
_entry.id   f9730d7c7eeb7c14ab919acf6404238d
#
_cell.length_a   1.000
_cell.length_b   1.000
_cell.length_c   1.000
_cell.angle_alpha   90.00
_cell.angle_beta   90.00
_cell.angle_gamma   90.00
#
_symmetry.space_group_name_H-M   'P 1'
#
loop_
_entity.id
_entity.type
_entity.pdbx_description
1 polymer ?
#
loop_
_entity_poly.entity_id
_entity_poly.type
_entity_poly.pdbx_seq_one_letter_code
_entity_poly.pdbx_strand_id
1 'polypeptide(L)'
;EIASCLVGSEMCIRDRWNTLLMKRKVFHHLIHTIPAFLVYALLPMAFIRGKELLLISQKVCVIYIIFSLLLAINGILLMIMDIYDGKETMKDRPMKGFIQVLQVLLFFVGGIVIVAIIVNKSPATLFAGLGASAAILMLVFKDSILGFVAGIQLSANDMVRPGDWITLPSGDANGTVQEITLNTVKIQNFDNTISTIPPYTLVSSPFQNWRGMVQSGGRRVMKNITLDLTTLQFCTPEMLDRYRKEIPLMADYQPEEGVVPTNSQVYRVYIERYLCSLPVVNQDLDLIISQKEATMYGVPIQVYFFSRNKVWKEYERIQSDIFDHLLAMVPKFDLKVYQYSD
;
A
#
# COMPACT_ATOMS: atom_id res chain seq x y z
N GLU A 1 -25.20 25.55 39.22
CA GLU A 1 -25.62 24.31 38.52
C GLU A 1 -24.47 23.62 37.75
N ILE A 2 -23.56 24.37 37.08
CA ILE A 2 -22.42 23.79 36.33
C ILE A 2 -21.41 23.17 37.28
N ALA A 3 -21.13 23.73 38.44
CA ALA A 3 -20.20 23.20 39.43
C ALA A 3 -20.70 21.89 40.08
N SER A 4 -22.00 21.73 40.31
CA SER A 4 -22.56 20.51 40.86
C SER A 4 -22.58 19.35 39.86
N CYS A 5 -22.71 19.64 38.57
CA CYS A 5 -22.65 18.67 37.49
C CYS A 5 -21.21 18.15 37.28
N LEU A 6 -20.19 19.00 37.41
CA LEU A 6 -18.77 18.62 37.35
C LEU A 6 -18.34 17.73 38.52
N VAL A 7 -18.73 18.06 39.75
CA VAL A 7 -18.46 17.27 40.95
C VAL A 7 -19.16 15.93 40.90
N GLY A 8 -20.41 15.87 40.39
CA GLY A 8 -21.14 14.61 40.19
C GLY A 8 -20.50 13.71 39.13
N SER A 9 -19.95 14.27 38.06
CA SER A 9 -19.27 13.52 37.00
C SER A 9 -17.92 12.94 37.45
N GLU A 10 -17.14 13.71 38.21
CA GLU A 10 -15.87 13.23 38.78
C GLU A 10 -16.07 12.13 39.83
N MET A 11 -17.09 12.27 40.68
CA MET A 11 -17.45 11.26 41.69
C MET A 11 -17.92 9.96 41.04
N CYS A 12 -18.72 10.03 39.96
CA CYS A 12 -19.19 8.87 39.21
C CYS A 12 -18.05 8.18 38.44
N ILE A 13 -17.10 8.93 37.92
CA ILE A 13 -15.90 8.39 37.24
C ILE A 13 -15.01 7.67 38.28
N ARG A 14 -14.74 8.28 39.41
CA ARG A 14 -13.93 7.72 40.49
C ARG A 14 -14.50 6.42 41.08
N ASP A 15 -15.81 6.36 41.28
CA ASP A 15 -16.46 5.15 41.74
C ASP A 15 -16.43 4.02 40.74
N ARG A 16 -16.51 4.33 39.46
CA ARG A 16 -16.39 3.35 38.37
C ARG A 16 -14.98 2.74 38.30
N TRP A 17 -13.92 3.54 38.47
CA TRP A 17 -12.54 3.07 38.51
C TRP A 17 -12.28 2.18 39.70
N ASN A 18 -12.72 2.57 40.91
CA ASN A 18 -12.59 1.78 42.13
C ASN A 18 -13.30 0.45 41.99
N THR A 19 -14.49 0.43 41.44
CA THR A 19 -15.29 -0.81 41.25
C THR A 19 -14.59 -1.77 40.29
N LEU A 20 -13.99 -1.27 39.19
CA LEU A 20 -13.24 -2.09 38.24
C LEU A 20 -11.93 -2.63 38.82
N LEU A 21 -11.18 -1.83 39.59
CA LEU A 21 -9.98 -2.27 40.30
C LEU A 21 -10.28 -3.38 41.31
N MET A 22 -11.40 -3.25 42.03
CA MET A 22 -11.88 -4.27 42.94
C MET A 22 -12.29 -5.56 42.22
N LYS A 23 -13.04 -5.44 41.11
CA LYS A 23 -13.47 -6.56 40.29
C LYS A 23 -12.27 -7.36 39.72
N ARG A 24 -11.22 -6.70 39.32
CA ARG A 24 -9.97 -7.30 38.78
C ARG A 24 -8.97 -7.69 39.87
N LYS A 25 -9.34 -7.58 41.15
CA LYS A 25 -8.55 -7.98 42.33
C LYS A 25 -7.18 -7.30 42.42
N VAL A 26 -7.00 -6.13 41.83
CA VAL A 26 -5.72 -5.41 41.83
C VAL A 26 -5.27 -5.10 43.25
N PHE A 27 -6.15 -4.54 44.06
CA PHE A 27 -5.87 -4.25 45.48
C PHE A 27 -5.59 -5.53 46.30
N HIS A 28 -6.23 -6.63 46.00
CA HIS A 28 -5.99 -7.91 46.66
C HIS A 28 -4.54 -8.37 46.45
N HIS A 29 -4.04 -8.32 45.18
CA HIS A 29 -2.66 -8.68 44.89
C HIS A 29 -1.67 -7.71 45.52
N LEU A 30 -1.95 -6.41 45.54
CA LEU A 30 -1.09 -5.41 46.18
C LEU A 30 -1.03 -5.59 47.72
N ILE A 31 -2.17 -5.88 48.36
CA ILE A 31 -2.22 -6.11 49.82
C ILE A 31 -1.39 -7.34 50.18
N HIS A 32 -1.36 -8.39 49.39
CA HIS A 32 -0.55 -9.58 49.65
C HIS A 32 0.96 -9.34 49.56
N THR A 33 1.43 -8.26 48.91
CA THR A 33 2.87 -7.89 48.89
C THR A 33 3.33 -7.36 50.23
N ILE A 34 2.46 -6.74 51.05
CA ILE A 34 2.82 -6.14 52.33
C ILE A 34 3.28 -7.21 53.36
N PRO A 35 2.53 -8.28 53.65
CA PRO A 35 2.99 -9.36 54.54
C PRO A 35 4.28 -10.02 54.04
N ALA A 36 4.40 -10.25 52.73
CA ALA A 36 5.58 -10.87 52.14
C ALA A 36 6.82 -9.99 52.31
N PHE A 37 6.68 -8.67 52.20
CA PHE A 37 7.76 -7.70 52.47
C PHE A 37 8.13 -7.69 53.95
N LEU A 38 7.14 -7.73 54.86
CA LEU A 38 7.41 -7.81 56.31
C LEU A 38 8.15 -9.11 56.68
N VAL A 39 7.72 -10.24 56.13
CA VAL A 39 8.41 -11.52 56.33
C VAL A 39 9.85 -11.43 55.80
N TYR A 40 10.06 -10.91 54.57
CA TYR A 40 11.37 -10.72 54.02
C TYR A 40 12.29 -9.88 54.94
N ALA A 41 11.79 -8.77 55.53
CA ALA A 41 12.52 -7.91 56.42
C ALA A 41 12.85 -8.56 57.77
N LEU A 42 12.00 -9.45 58.28
CA LEU A 42 12.17 -10.13 59.59
C LEU A 42 13.00 -11.43 59.51
N LEU A 43 13.13 -12.04 58.32
CA LEU A 43 13.89 -13.28 58.09
C LEU A 43 15.29 -13.26 58.64
N PRO A 44 16.11 -12.16 58.51
CA PRO A 44 17.48 -12.09 59.06
C PRO A 44 17.52 -12.21 60.59
N MET A 45 16.45 -11.76 61.30
CA MET A 45 16.35 -11.87 62.75
C MET A 45 16.02 -13.29 63.20
N ALA A 46 15.25 -14.04 62.36
CA ALA A 46 14.84 -15.41 62.68
C ALA A 46 15.93 -16.46 62.40
N PHE A 47 16.76 -16.23 61.41
CA PHE A 47 17.81 -17.17 60.94
C PHE A 47 19.22 -16.70 61.25
N ILE A 48 19.59 -16.58 62.56
CA ILE A 48 20.92 -16.08 63.00
C ILE A 48 22.04 -17.08 62.66
N ARG A 49 21.78 -18.37 62.57
CA ARG A 49 22.77 -19.44 62.33
C ARG A 49 22.71 -20.19 61.01
N GLY A 50 21.65 -19.99 60.20
CA GLY A 50 21.40 -20.78 58.97
C GLY A 50 21.48 -19.92 57.71
N LYS A 51 22.68 -19.51 57.23
CA LYS A 51 22.84 -18.62 56.05
C LYS A 51 22.21 -19.17 54.77
N GLU A 52 22.31 -20.46 54.50
CA GLU A 52 21.73 -21.10 53.30
C GLU A 52 20.21 -21.05 53.31
N LEU A 53 19.59 -21.39 54.44
CA LEU A 53 18.14 -21.40 54.61
C LEU A 53 17.58 -19.96 54.53
N LEU A 54 18.31 -18.99 55.08
CA LEU A 54 17.99 -17.56 54.98
C LEU A 54 17.94 -17.11 53.55
N LEU A 55 18.96 -17.42 52.76
CA LEU A 55 19.05 -17.02 51.32
C LEU A 55 17.93 -17.64 50.50
N ILE A 56 17.62 -18.91 50.73
CA ILE A 56 16.50 -19.60 50.04
C ILE A 56 15.15 -18.93 50.40
N SER A 57 14.93 -18.69 51.71
CA SER A 57 13.67 -18.08 52.19
C SER A 57 13.49 -16.65 51.66
N GLN A 58 14.59 -15.86 51.65
CA GLN A 58 14.56 -14.50 51.05
C GLN A 58 14.23 -14.55 49.55
N LYS A 59 14.81 -15.48 48.78
CA LYS A 59 14.46 -15.66 47.34
C LYS A 59 13.00 -15.99 47.15
N VAL A 60 12.46 -16.91 47.96
CA VAL A 60 11.05 -17.28 47.87
C VAL A 60 10.14 -16.07 48.14
N CYS A 61 10.44 -15.25 49.14
CA CYS A 61 9.70 -14.03 49.41
C CYS A 61 9.78 -13.03 48.24
N VAL A 62 10.97 -12.81 47.66
CA VAL A 62 11.15 -11.89 46.53
C VAL A 62 10.40 -12.40 45.29
N ILE A 63 10.47 -13.70 44.99
CA ILE A 63 9.73 -14.29 43.87
C ILE A 63 8.20 -14.12 44.06
N TYR A 64 7.70 -14.35 45.29
CA TYR A 64 6.30 -14.14 45.61
C TYR A 64 5.86 -12.68 45.43
N ILE A 65 6.71 -11.71 45.88
CA ILE A 65 6.44 -10.27 45.71
C ILE A 65 6.35 -9.94 44.21
N ILE A 66 7.32 -10.39 43.41
CA ILE A 66 7.35 -10.14 41.96
C ILE A 66 6.13 -10.75 41.29
N PHE A 67 5.78 -12.00 41.64
CA PHE A 67 4.61 -12.66 41.05
C PHE A 67 3.31 -11.93 41.42
N SER A 68 3.16 -11.49 42.67
CA SER A 68 1.99 -10.73 43.12
C SER A 68 1.90 -9.36 42.40
N LEU A 69 3.06 -8.69 42.16
CA LEU A 69 3.12 -7.44 41.41
C LEU A 69 2.75 -7.64 39.93
N LEU A 70 3.22 -8.73 39.29
CA LEU A 70 2.84 -9.08 37.92
C LEU A 70 1.34 -9.29 37.79
N LEU A 71 0.71 -9.98 38.76
CA LEU A 71 -0.74 -10.17 38.77
C LEU A 71 -1.50 -8.85 38.97
N ALA A 72 -0.98 -7.95 39.81
CA ALA A 72 -1.56 -6.62 39.98
C ALA A 72 -1.51 -5.80 38.69
N ILE A 73 -0.35 -5.76 38.00
CA ILE A 73 -0.18 -5.07 36.71
C ILE A 73 -1.10 -5.70 35.65
N ASN A 74 -1.17 -7.03 35.59
CA ASN A 74 -2.10 -7.72 34.69
C ASN A 74 -3.56 -7.35 34.95
N GLY A 75 -3.95 -7.22 36.24
CA GLY A 75 -5.28 -6.73 36.60
C GLY A 75 -5.57 -5.32 36.11
N ILE A 76 -4.56 -4.42 36.13
CA ILE A 76 -4.68 -3.07 35.56
C ILE A 76 -4.86 -3.12 34.04
N LEU A 77 -4.09 -3.95 33.33
CA LEU A 77 -4.23 -4.13 31.87
C LEU A 77 -5.65 -4.63 31.51
N LEU A 78 -6.18 -5.57 32.26
CA LEU A 78 -7.54 -6.06 32.06
C LEU A 78 -8.59 -5.00 32.40
N MET A 79 -8.37 -4.18 33.45
CA MET A 79 -9.24 -3.05 33.75
C MET A 79 -9.29 -2.03 32.61
N ILE A 80 -8.15 -1.71 32.01
CA ILE A 80 -8.07 -0.82 30.83
C ILE A 80 -8.92 -1.42 29.69
N MET A 81 -8.84 -2.73 29.46
CA MET A 81 -9.66 -3.41 28.45
C MET A 81 -11.17 -3.26 28.74
N ASP A 82 -11.59 -3.47 30.01
CA ASP A 82 -12.99 -3.33 30.40
C ASP A 82 -13.52 -1.89 30.21
N ILE A 83 -12.68 -0.88 30.41
CA ILE A 83 -13.04 0.52 30.19
C ILE A 83 -13.25 0.79 28.69
N TYR A 84 -12.41 0.23 27.83
CA TYR A 84 -12.52 0.36 26.37
C TYR A 84 -13.74 -0.39 25.82
N ASP A 85 -13.99 -1.63 26.25
CA ASP A 85 -15.15 -2.43 25.83
C ASP A 85 -16.50 -1.79 26.25
N GLY A 86 -16.50 -0.96 27.29
CA GLY A 86 -17.68 -0.23 27.77
C GLY A 86 -18.05 1.03 27.00
N LYS A 87 -17.27 1.47 26.00
CA LYS A 87 -17.56 2.63 25.16
C LYS A 87 -18.00 2.18 23.77
N GLU A 88 -19.26 2.44 23.40
CA GLU A 88 -19.85 2.07 22.10
C GLU A 88 -19.08 2.64 20.89
N THR A 89 -18.47 3.80 21.04
CA THR A 89 -17.69 4.47 19.99
C THR A 89 -16.34 3.82 19.67
N MET A 90 -15.92 2.77 20.40
CA MET A 90 -14.60 2.16 20.25
C MET A 90 -14.65 0.64 19.97
N LYS A 91 -15.83 0.08 19.69
CA LYS A 91 -16.02 -1.36 19.43
C LYS A 91 -15.24 -1.89 18.21
N ASP A 92 -14.94 -1.04 17.23
CA ASP A 92 -14.29 -1.44 15.97
C ASP A 92 -12.74 -1.43 16.03
N ARG A 93 -12.16 -1.12 17.20
CA ARG A 93 -10.70 -1.10 17.32
C ARG A 93 -10.16 -2.39 17.94
N PRO A 94 -9.12 -3.03 17.41
CA PRO A 94 -8.59 -4.33 17.86
C PRO A 94 -7.76 -4.21 19.16
N MET A 95 -8.28 -3.53 20.20
CA MET A 95 -7.60 -3.30 21.47
C MET A 95 -7.33 -4.58 22.26
N LYS A 96 -8.16 -5.62 22.09
CA LYS A 96 -7.97 -6.93 22.74
C LYS A 96 -6.64 -7.57 22.37
N GLY A 97 -6.29 -7.56 21.08
CA GLY A 97 -5.00 -8.09 20.62
C GLY A 97 -3.81 -7.32 21.19
N PHE A 98 -3.90 -5.98 21.25
CA PHE A 98 -2.83 -5.15 21.80
C PHE A 98 -2.60 -5.44 23.30
N ILE A 99 -3.67 -5.55 24.11
CA ILE A 99 -3.57 -5.88 25.54
C ILE A 99 -3.02 -7.28 25.74
N GLN A 100 -3.42 -8.27 24.92
CA GLN A 100 -2.87 -9.61 24.98
C GLN A 100 -1.35 -9.64 24.72
N VAL A 101 -0.87 -8.87 23.76
CA VAL A 101 0.58 -8.75 23.51
C VAL A 101 1.31 -8.15 24.71
N LEU A 102 0.72 -7.11 25.33
CA LEU A 102 1.30 -6.51 26.55
C LEU A 102 1.33 -7.50 27.73
N GLN A 103 0.30 -8.32 27.88
CA GLN A 103 0.25 -9.39 28.91
C GLN A 103 1.34 -10.44 28.68
N VAL A 104 1.48 -10.92 27.43
CA VAL A 104 2.55 -11.87 27.09
C VAL A 104 3.93 -11.27 27.40
N LEU A 105 4.17 -10.01 27.01
CA LEU A 105 5.43 -9.32 27.27
C LEU A 105 5.67 -9.14 28.79
N LEU A 106 4.64 -8.77 29.57
CA LEU A 106 4.71 -8.63 31.01
C LEU A 106 5.13 -9.94 31.68
N PHE A 107 4.47 -11.05 31.34
CA PHE A 107 4.77 -12.36 31.94
C PHE A 107 6.11 -12.91 31.45
N PHE A 108 6.52 -12.62 30.20
CA PHE A 108 7.81 -13.00 29.67
C PHE A 108 8.95 -12.29 30.43
N VAL A 109 8.87 -10.96 30.57
CA VAL A 109 9.85 -10.17 31.32
C VAL A 109 9.89 -10.59 32.80
N GLY A 110 8.72 -10.73 33.44
CA GLY A 110 8.61 -11.18 34.80
C GLY A 110 9.17 -12.59 35.01
N GLY A 111 8.94 -13.49 34.06
CA GLY A 111 9.50 -14.85 34.10
C GLY A 111 11.03 -14.84 34.04
N ILE A 112 11.63 -14.02 33.18
CA ILE A 112 13.10 -13.89 33.10
C ILE A 112 13.66 -13.35 34.43
N VAL A 113 12.99 -12.37 35.04
CA VAL A 113 13.43 -11.81 36.36
C VAL A 113 13.37 -12.90 37.44
N ILE A 114 12.32 -13.70 37.48
CA ILE A 114 12.19 -14.81 38.42
C ILE A 114 13.29 -15.86 38.20
N VAL A 115 13.53 -16.26 36.95
CA VAL A 115 14.60 -17.21 36.61
C VAL A 115 15.98 -16.63 37.00
N ALA A 116 16.23 -15.33 36.79
CA ALA A 116 17.47 -14.68 37.19
C ALA A 116 17.73 -14.80 38.70
N ILE A 117 16.71 -14.64 39.54
CA ILE A 117 16.80 -14.79 40.99
C ILE A 117 17.10 -16.25 41.36
N ILE A 118 16.47 -17.22 40.74
CA ILE A 118 16.69 -18.66 41.00
C ILE A 118 18.11 -19.04 40.66
N VAL A 119 18.62 -18.61 39.49
CA VAL A 119 19.97 -18.98 38.98
C VAL A 119 21.10 -18.09 39.59
N ASN A 120 20.76 -17.10 40.44
CA ASN A 120 21.72 -16.13 41.01
C ASN A 120 22.48 -15.33 39.94
N LYS A 121 21.83 -14.95 38.85
CA LYS A 121 22.40 -14.09 37.82
C LYS A 121 21.65 -12.77 37.74
N SER A 122 22.29 -11.73 37.21
CA SER A 122 21.57 -10.49 37.00
C SER A 122 20.54 -10.65 35.86
N PRO A 123 19.34 -10.09 35.98
CA PRO A 123 18.35 -10.10 34.86
C PRO A 123 18.94 -9.52 33.57
N ALA A 124 19.79 -8.48 33.68
CA ALA A 124 20.46 -7.87 32.53
C ALA A 124 21.33 -8.86 31.75
N THR A 125 22.06 -9.75 32.46
CA THR A 125 22.88 -10.78 31.78
C THR A 125 22.04 -11.78 31.01
N LEU A 126 20.87 -12.20 31.55
CA LEU A 126 19.95 -13.09 30.86
C LEU A 126 19.31 -12.38 29.65
N PHE A 127 18.87 -11.14 29.81
CA PHE A 127 18.34 -10.35 28.68
C PHE A 127 19.38 -10.15 27.58
N ALA A 128 20.65 -9.86 27.94
CA ALA A 128 21.72 -9.71 26.96
C ALA A 128 21.95 -11.02 26.16
N GLY A 129 22.01 -12.16 26.84
CA GLY A 129 22.16 -13.46 26.18
C GLY A 129 20.98 -13.82 25.28
N LEU A 130 19.75 -13.64 25.76
CA LEU A 130 18.54 -13.87 24.98
C LEU A 130 18.43 -12.89 23.80
N GLY A 131 18.78 -11.63 24.03
CA GLY A 131 18.76 -10.61 22.98
C GLY A 131 19.74 -10.89 21.85
N ALA A 132 20.97 -11.33 22.19
CA ALA A 132 21.95 -11.73 21.19
C ALA A 132 21.46 -12.94 20.36
N SER A 133 20.89 -13.95 21.01
CA SER A 133 20.31 -15.11 20.32
C SER A 133 19.12 -14.72 19.44
N ALA A 134 18.23 -13.84 19.94
CA ALA A 134 17.09 -13.35 19.19
C ALA A 134 17.53 -12.51 17.96
N ALA A 135 18.60 -11.71 18.07
CA ALA A 135 19.14 -10.94 16.94
C ALA A 135 19.67 -11.86 15.85
N ILE A 136 20.36 -12.95 16.20
CA ILE A 136 20.85 -13.96 15.24
C ILE A 136 19.66 -14.65 14.56
N LEU A 137 18.66 -15.09 15.33
CA LEU A 137 17.46 -15.70 14.77
C LEU A 137 16.70 -14.76 13.85
N MET A 138 16.54 -13.48 14.25
CA MET A 138 15.89 -12.46 13.43
C MET A 138 16.65 -12.25 12.10
N LEU A 139 17.99 -12.27 12.13
CA LEU A 139 18.80 -12.16 10.91
C LEU A 139 18.59 -13.35 9.97
N VAL A 140 18.54 -14.57 10.51
CA VAL A 140 18.31 -15.82 9.74
C VAL A 140 16.91 -15.84 9.12
N PHE A 141 15.89 -15.38 9.85
CA PHE A 141 14.50 -15.41 9.40
C PHE A 141 14.02 -14.11 8.77
N LYS A 142 14.89 -13.09 8.61
CA LYS A 142 14.53 -11.76 8.12
C LYS A 142 13.69 -11.82 6.85
N ASP A 143 14.16 -12.53 5.83
CA ASP A 143 13.49 -12.56 4.52
C ASP A 143 12.16 -13.32 4.58
N SER A 144 12.07 -14.35 5.40
CA SER A 144 10.82 -15.08 5.65
C SER A 144 9.78 -14.21 6.34
N ILE A 145 10.20 -13.43 7.34
CA ILE A 145 9.31 -12.48 8.06
C ILE A 145 8.86 -11.37 7.10
N LEU A 146 9.78 -10.79 6.33
CA LEU A 146 9.43 -9.77 5.34
C LEU A 146 8.47 -10.31 4.27
N GLY A 147 8.70 -11.52 3.77
CA GLY A 147 7.80 -12.18 2.82
C GLY A 147 6.40 -12.41 3.40
N PHE A 148 6.32 -12.90 4.63
CA PHE A 148 5.05 -13.12 5.32
C PHE A 148 4.26 -11.81 5.54
N VAL A 149 4.92 -10.78 6.08
CA VAL A 149 4.29 -9.46 6.30
C VAL A 149 3.83 -8.84 4.97
N ALA A 150 4.67 -8.92 3.93
CA ALA A 150 4.33 -8.44 2.60
C ALA A 150 3.14 -9.21 2.00
N GLY A 151 3.08 -10.53 2.15
CA GLY A 151 1.93 -11.33 1.71
C GLY A 151 0.61 -10.89 2.36
N ILE A 152 0.64 -10.61 3.67
CA ILE A 152 -0.52 -10.07 4.39
C ILE A 152 -0.88 -8.68 3.84
N GLN A 153 0.10 -7.79 3.63
CA GLN A 153 -0.14 -6.44 3.11
C GLN A 153 -0.73 -6.46 1.70
N LEU A 154 -0.22 -7.31 0.80
CA LEU A 154 -0.75 -7.48 -0.55
C LEU A 154 -2.24 -7.87 -0.53
N SER A 155 -2.58 -8.81 0.35
CA SER A 155 -3.95 -9.31 0.50
C SER A 155 -4.87 -8.31 1.20
N ALA A 156 -4.43 -7.73 2.33
CA ALA A 156 -5.24 -6.81 3.13
C ALA A 156 -5.54 -5.49 2.40
N ASN A 157 -4.58 -5.00 1.60
CA ASN A 157 -4.73 -3.78 0.81
C ASN A 157 -5.26 -4.04 -0.61
N ASP A 158 -5.59 -5.27 -0.94
CA ASP A 158 -6.08 -5.67 -2.27
C ASP A 158 -5.18 -5.19 -3.44
N MET A 159 -3.87 -5.21 -3.22
CA MET A 159 -2.93 -4.70 -4.21
C MET A 159 -2.84 -5.58 -5.45
N VAL A 160 -2.89 -6.90 -5.28
CA VAL A 160 -2.79 -7.92 -6.33
C VAL A 160 -3.63 -9.13 -5.97
N ARG A 161 -4.31 -9.70 -6.98
CA ARG A 161 -5.07 -10.96 -6.89
C ARG A 161 -4.57 -11.97 -7.93
N PRO A 162 -4.72 -13.28 -7.70
CA PRO A 162 -4.61 -14.25 -8.77
C PRO A 162 -5.53 -13.89 -9.94
N GLY A 163 -5.01 -13.96 -11.16
CA GLY A 163 -5.69 -13.52 -12.38
C GLY A 163 -5.40 -12.08 -12.80
N ASP A 164 -4.80 -11.25 -11.97
CA ASP A 164 -4.40 -9.90 -12.35
C ASP A 164 -3.23 -9.93 -13.34
N TRP A 165 -3.31 -9.09 -14.34
CA TRP A 165 -2.16 -8.77 -15.16
C TRP A 165 -1.33 -7.67 -14.45
N ILE A 166 -0.04 -7.97 -14.20
CA ILE A 166 0.90 -7.01 -13.61
C ILE A 166 2.15 -6.86 -14.49
N THR A 167 2.77 -5.71 -14.40
CA THR A 167 4.06 -5.42 -15.05
C THR A 167 5.00 -4.80 -14.05
N LEU A 168 6.21 -5.32 -13.93
CA LEU A 168 7.29 -4.74 -13.15
C LEU A 168 8.16 -3.85 -14.06
N PRO A 169 8.47 -2.62 -13.64
CA PRO A 169 9.33 -1.71 -14.41
C PRO A 169 10.75 -2.25 -14.63
N SER A 170 11.25 -3.12 -13.75
CA SER A 170 12.53 -3.82 -13.92
C SER A 170 12.57 -4.76 -15.14
N GLY A 171 11.42 -5.08 -15.73
CA GLY A 171 11.32 -6.05 -16.82
C GLY A 171 11.28 -7.51 -16.38
N ASP A 172 11.40 -7.79 -15.06
CA ASP A 172 11.48 -9.16 -14.54
C ASP A 172 10.16 -9.93 -14.65
N ALA A 173 9.03 -9.25 -14.76
CA ALA A 173 7.73 -9.85 -14.97
C ALA A 173 6.76 -8.93 -15.73
N ASN A 174 6.08 -9.53 -16.72
CA ASN A 174 4.98 -8.93 -17.46
C ASN A 174 3.98 -10.02 -17.86
N GLY A 175 2.96 -10.22 -17.05
CA GLY A 175 2.03 -11.32 -17.28
C GLY A 175 0.94 -11.42 -16.21
N THR A 176 0.31 -12.58 -16.16
CA THR A 176 -0.82 -12.85 -15.27
C THR A 176 -0.35 -13.55 -14.00
N VAL A 177 -0.75 -13.04 -12.84
CA VAL A 177 -0.50 -13.67 -11.54
C VAL A 177 -1.26 -15.00 -11.46
N GLN A 178 -0.53 -16.10 -11.32
CA GLN A 178 -1.12 -17.43 -11.16
C GLN A 178 -1.44 -17.74 -9.71
N GLU A 179 -0.47 -17.50 -8.82
CA GLU A 179 -0.54 -17.91 -7.44
C GLU A 179 0.20 -16.90 -6.55
N ILE A 180 -0.36 -16.67 -5.37
CA ILE A 180 0.26 -15.88 -4.30
C ILE A 180 0.35 -16.79 -3.08
N THR A 181 1.58 -17.09 -2.65
CA THR A 181 1.88 -17.83 -1.43
C THR A 181 2.51 -16.89 -0.39
N LEU A 182 2.82 -17.41 0.79
CA LEU A 182 3.47 -16.64 1.85
C LEU A 182 4.83 -16.05 1.42
N ASN A 183 5.58 -16.77 0.60
CA ASN A 183 6.96 -16.41 0.26
C ASN A 183 7.18 -16.16 -1.23
N THR A 184 6.19 -16.45 -2.08
CA THR A 184 6.34 -16.32 -3.53
C THR A 184 5.07 -15.87 -4.22
N VAL A 185 5.24 -15.05 -5.25
CA VAL A 185 4.23 -14.72 -6.25
C VAL A 185 4.69 -15.28 -7.58
N LYS A 186 3.88 -16.15 -8.19
CA LYS A 186 4.15 -16.74 -9.51
C LYS A 186 3.38 -15.98 -10.58
N ILE A 187 4.08 -15.55 -11.61
CA ILE A 187 3.53 -14.76 -12.72
C ILE A 187 3.81 -15.51 -14.01
N GLN A 188 2.76 -15.85 -14.74
CA GLN A 188 2.86 -16.37 -16.10
C GLN A 188 3.06 -15.18 -17.04
N ASN A 189 4.26 -15.03 -17.57
CA ASN A 189 4.57 -14.01 -18.56
C ASN A 189 3.89 -14.31 -19.92
N PHE A 190 3.76 -13.30 -20.77
CA PHE A 190 3.13 -13.46 -22.08
C PHE A 190 3.94 -14.27 -23.08
N ASP A 191 5.23 -14.49 -22.82
CA ASP A 191 6.11 -15.41 -23.55
C ASP A 191 6.02 -16.86 -23.04
N ASN A 192 5.07 -17.17 -22.15
CA ASN A 192 4.87 -18.45 -21.49
C ASN A 192 5.95 -18.84 -20.45
N THR A 193 6.90 -17.99 -20.14
CA THR A 193 7.81 -18.21 -19.02
C THR A 193 7.11 -17.93 -17.68
N ILE A 194 7.65 -18.46 -16.59
CA ILE A 194 7.14 -18.21 -15.25
C ILE A 194 8.18 -17.41 -14.46
N SER A 195 7.82 -16.21 -14.07
CA SER A 195 8.59 -15.43 -13.11
C SER A 195 8.12 -15.72 -11.69
N THR A 196 9.06 -15.99 -10.79
CA THR A 196 8.79 -16.19 -9.37
C THR A 196 9.48 -15.10 -8.58
N ILE A 197 8.71 -14.27 -7.91
CA ILE A 197 9.21 -13.12 -7.15
C ILE A 197 8.76 -13.18 -5.69
N PRO A 198 9.57 -12.68 -4.73
CA PRO A 198 9.13 -12.53 -3.35
C PRO A 198 7.99 -11.51 -3.23
N PRO A 199 6.96 -11.74 -2.37
CA PRO A 199 5.89 -10.78 -2.13
C PRO A 199 6.40 -9.39 -1.73
N TYR A 200 7.50 -9.34 -1.00
CA TYR A 200 8.13 -8.10 -0.57
C TYR A 200 8.52 -7.19 -1.74
N THR A 201 8.90 -7.73 -2.88
CA THR A 201 9.23 -6.96 -4.09
C THR A 201 8.03 -6.10 -4.54
N LEU A 202 6.81 -6.64 -4.49
CA LEU A 202 5.59 -5.92 -4.87
C LEU A 202 5.15 -4.87 -3.84
N VAL A 203 5.63 -4.97 -2.59
CA VAL A 203 5.35 -3.97 -1.55
C VAL A 203 6.40 -2.86 -1.54
N SER A 204 7.66 -3.21 -1.80
CA SER A 204 8.80 -2.29 -1.70
C SER A 204 9.11 -1.52 -2.97
N SER A 205 8.63 -1.99 -4.12
CA SER A 205 8.90 -1.40 -5.44
C SER A 205 7.60 -1.09 -6.18
N PRO A 206 7.56 -0.02 -6.98
CA PRO A 206 6.39 0.26 -7.80
C PRO A 206 6.17 -0.85 -8.82
N PHE A 207 4.93 -1.19 -9.08
CA PHE A 207 4.50 -2.07 -10.16
C PHE A 207 3.18 -1.56 -10.76
N GLN A 208 2.87 -1.95 -11.98
CA GLN A 208 1.61 -1.62 -12.62
C GLN A 208 0.66 -2.81 -12.52
N ASN A 209 -0.53 -2.59 -11.96
CA ASN A 209 -1.63 -3.55 -11.99
C ASN A 209 -2.64 -3.10 -13.05
N TRP A 210 -2.83 -3.93 -14.07
CA TRP A 210 -3.71 -3.63 -15.19
C TRP A 210 -5.19 -3.93 -14.93
N ARG A 211 -5.56 -4.38 -13.73
CA ARG A 211 -6.95 -4.62 -13.32
C ARG A 211 -7.82 -3.38 -13.58
N GLY A 212 -7.31 -2.19 -13.23
CA GLY A 212 -8.01 -0.93 -13.48
C GLY A 212 -8.30 -0.70 -14.97
N MET A 213 -7.35 -1.01 -15.86
CA MET A 213 -7.55 -0.93 -17.30
C MET A 213 -8.60 -1.95 -17.77
N VAL A 214 -8.55 -3.20 -17.27
CA VAL A 214 -9.53 -4.23 -17.61
C VAL A 214 -10.94 -3.84 -17.18
N GLN A 215 -11.09 -3.18 -16.04
CA GLN A 215 -12.37 -2.71 -15.49
C GLN A 215 -12.83 -1.38 -16.07
N SER A 216 -11.92 -0.56 -16.63
CA SER A 216 -12.24 0.74 -17.22
C SER A 216 -13.02 0.63 -18.54
N GLY A 217 -13.49 1.77 -19.05
CA GLY A 217 -14.19 1.89 -20.32
C GLY A 217 -13.31 1.66 -21.57
N GLY A 218 -11.99 1.52 -21.44
CA GLY A 218 -11.13 1.37 -22.61
C GLY A 218 -9.65 1.20 -22.32
N ARG A 219 -8.91 0.76 -23.34
CA ARG A 219 -7.44 0.67 -23.29
C ARG A 219 -6.83 1.84 -24.05
N ARG A 220 -5.92 2.57 -23.37
CA ARG A 220 -5.27 3.76 -23.90
C ARG A 220 -4.39 3.46 -25.12
N VAL A 221 -4.55 4.27 -26.17
CA VAL A 221 -3.65 4.39 -27.28
C VAL A 221 -2.97 5.77 -27.22
N MET A 222 -1.65 5.81 -27.31
CA MET A 222 -0.88 7.05 -27.32
C MET A 222 0.30 6.86 -28.24
N LYS A 223 0.24 7.43 -29.45
CA LYS A 223 1.29 7.38 -30.45
C LYS A 223 1.48 8.74 -31.09
N ASN A 224 2.63 8.96 -31.68
CA ASN A 224 2.98 10.20 -32.36
C ASN A 224 3.10 9.97 -33.87
N ILE A 225 2.61 10.95 -34.64
CA ILE A 225 2.90 11.10 -36.08
C ILE A 225 3.83 12.29 -36.17
N THR A 226 5.09 12.09 -36.60
CA THR A 226 6.06 13.16 -36.70
C THR A 226 6.05 13.75 -38.11
N LEU A 227 5.66 15.02 -38.20
CA LEU A 227 5.56 15.75 -39.45
C LEU A 227 6.87 16.48 -39.78
N ASP A 228 7.20 16.54 -41.07
CA ASP A 228 8.31 17.34 -41.56
C ASP A 228 7.98 18.83 -41.40
N LEU A 229 8.81 19.55 -40.62
CA LEU A 229 8.64 20.97 -40.34
C LEU A 229 8.63 21.84 -41.59
N THR A 230 9.37 21.45 -42.63
CA THR A 230 9.44 22.19 -43.89
C THR A 230 8.12 22.20 -44.68
N THR A 231 7.20 21.34 -44.34
CA THR A 231 5.87 21.22 -44.99
C THR A 231 4.77 21.96 -44.24
N LEU A 232 5.06 22.51 -43.06
CA LEU A 232 4.09 23.31 -42.29
C LEU A 232 3.94 24.68 -42.94
N GLN A 233 2.71 25.04 -43.27
CA GLN A 233 2.38 26.32 -43.89
C GLN A 233 0.97 26.79 -43.51
N PHE A 234 0.73 28.08 -43.69
CA PHE A 234 -0.62 28.62 -43.57
C PHE A 234 -1.47 28.16 -44.78
N CYS A 235 -2.73 27.80 -44.52
CA CYS A 235 -3.62 27.39 -45.60
C CYS A 235 -4.07 28.57 -46.46
N THR A 236 -4.02 28.41 -47.77
CA THR A 236 -4.69 29.32 -48.68
C THR A 236 -6.19 28.98 -48.78
N PRO A 237 -7.04 29.91 -49.26
CA PRO A 237 -8.46 29.60 -49.51
C PRO A 237 -8.65 28.41 -50.42
N GLU A 238 -7.83 28.25 -51.45
CA GLU A 238 -7.87 27.15 -52.45
C GLU A 238 -7.54 25.80 -51.77
N MET A 239 -6.58 25.79 -50.83
CA MET A 239 -6.28 24.58 -50.03
C MET A 239 -7.46 24.17 -49.18
N LEU A 240 -8.11 25.08 -48.48
CA LEU A 240 -9.26 24.82 -47.65
C LEU A 240 -10.43 24.31 -48.48
N ASP A 241 -10.70 24.88 -49.64
CA ASP A 241 -11.76 24.43 -50.58
C ASP A 241 -11.46 23.03 -51.12
N ARG A 242 -10.19 22.72 -51.41
CA ARG A 242 -9.79 21.36 -51.80
C ARG A 242 -10.04 20.35 -50.68
N TYR A 243 -9.65 20.66 -49.43
CA TYR A 243 -9.84 19.79 -48.27
C TYR A 243 -11.35 19.50 -48.08
N ARG A 244 -12.19 20.53 -48.20
CA ARG A 244 -13.68 20.34 -48.10
C ARG A 244 -14.25 19.45 -49.20
N LYS A 245 -13.75 19.56 -50.41
CA LYS A 245 -14.22 18.79 -51.57
C LYS A 245 -13.74 17.32 -51.54
N GLU A 246 -12.46 17.12 -51.22
CA GLU A 246 -11.84 15.80 -51.33
C GLU A 246 -11.98 14.95 -50.06
N ILE A 247 -12.18 15.58 -48.90
CA ILE A 247 -12.22 14.88 -47.63
C ILE A 247 -13.61 15.02 -46.98
N PRO A 248 -14.46 13.98 -47.06
CA PRO A 248 -15.84 14.06 -46.60
C PRO A 248 -16.00 14.55 -45.16
N LEU A 249 -15.11 14.14 -44.25
CA LEU A 249 -15.12 14.56 -42.85
C LEU A 249 -14.77 16.05 -42.66
N MET A 250 -14.30 16.73 -43.70
CA MET A 250 -13.96 18.16 -43.68
C MET A 250 -14.95 19.01 -44.49
N ALA A 251 -16.00 18.45 -45.05
CA ALA A 251 -16.94 19.15 -45.93
C ALA A 251 -17.54 20.41 -45.28
N ASP A 252 -17.82 20.39 -44.02
CA ASP A 252 -18.39 21.48 -43.21
C ASP A 252 -17.36 22.27 -42.40
N TYR A 253 -16.05 21.99 -42.61
CA TYR A 253 -15.01 22.68 -41.84
C TYR A 253 -14.94 24.16 -42.19
N GLN A 254 -15.00 24.99 -41.17
CA GLN A 254 -14.75 26.44 -41.26
C GLN A 254 -13.73 26.83 -40.20
N PRO A 255 -12.67 27.54 -40.56
CA PRO A 255 -11.76 28.10 -39.55
C PRO A 255 -12.48 29.16 -38.72
N GLU A 256 -11.95 29.44 -37.52
CA GLU A 256 -12.44 30.53 -36.67
C GLU A 256 -12.34 31.87 -37.45
N GLU A 257 -13.32 32.75 -37.20
CA GLU A 257 -13.40 34.04 -37.90
C GLU A 257 -12.14 34.87 -37.63
N GLY A 258 -11.49 35.35 -38.71
CA GLY A 258 -10.25 36.10 -38.63
C GLY A 258 -8.97 35.28 -38.39
N VAL A 259 -9.03 33.96 -38.31
CA VAL A 259 -7.88 33.08 -38.13
C VAL A 259 -7.54 32.34 -39.43
N VAL A 260 -6.30 32.48 -39.90
CA VAL A 260 -5.78 31.63 -40.99
C VAL A 260 -5.13 30.39 -40.37
N PRO A 261 -5.71 29.21 -40.54
CA PRO A 261 -5.17 28.00 -39.96
C PRO A 261 -3.93 27.51 -40.70
N THR A 262 -3.06 26.77 -40.01
CA THR A 262 -2.02 25.98 -40.66
C THR A 262 -2.60 24.64 -41.15
N ASN A 263 -1.96 24.05 -42.14
CA ASN A 263 -2.32 22.71 -42.64
C ASN A 263 -2.22 21.64 -41.55
N SER A 264 -1.26 21.74 -40.61
CA SER A 264 -1.15 20.87 -39.46
C SER A 264 -2.34 21.05 -38.49
N GLN A 265 -2.85 22.27 -38.31
CA GLN A 265 -4.03 22.52 -37.50
C GLN A 265 -5.27 21.87 -38.12
N VAL A 266 -5.45 22.00 -39.43
CA VAL A 266 -6.57 21.37 -40.15
C VAL A 266 -6.48 19.85 -40.09
N TYR A 267 -5.26 19.30 -40.23
CA TYR A 267 -5.03 17.85 -40.06
C TYR A 267 -5.37 17.34 -38.65
N ARG A 268 -5.04 18.10 -37.59
CA ARG A 268 -5.44 17.73 -36.22
C ARG A 268 -6.97 17.66 -36.05
N VAL A 269 -7.70 18.62 -36.62
CA VAL A 269 -9.16 18.60 -36.63
C VAL A 269 -9.70 17.39 -37.37
N TYR A 270 -9.07 17.05 -38.51
CA TYR A 270 -9.41 15.83 -39.26
C TYR A 270 -9.23 14.57 -38.39
N ILE A 271 -8.08 14.43 -37.73
CA ILE A 271 -7.81 13.28 -36.86
C ILE A 271 -8.90 13.14 -35.77
N GLU A 272 -9.27 14.24 -35.13
CA GLU A 272 -10.31 14.27 -34.09
C GLU A 272 -11.65 13.81 -34.66
N ARG A 273 -12.11 14.37 -35.77
CA ARG A 273 -13.36 13.99 -36.43
C ARG A 273 -13.37 12.53 -36.88
N TYR A 274 -12.25 12.05 -37.43
CA TYR A 274 -12.08 10.67 -37.83
C TYR A 274 -12.22 9.72 -36.63
N LEU A 275 -11.51 9.98 -35.55
CA LEU A 275 -11.59 9.15 -34.34
C LEU A 275 -12.96 9.20 -33.71
N CYS A 276 -13.65 10.34 -33.71
CA CYS A 276 -15.02 10.47 -33.25
C CYS A 276 -16.03 9.68 -34.11
N SER A 277 -15.73 9.46 -35.38
CA SER A 277 -16.60 8.66 -36.28
C SER A 277 -16.48 7.15 -36.07
N LEU A 278 -15.44 6.69 -35.38
CA LEU A 278 -15.16 5.26 -35.22
C LEU A 278 -15.84 4.68 -33.98
N PRO A 279 -16.70 3.62 -34.13
CA PRO A 279 -17.36 3.01 -32.97
C PRO A 279 -16.42 2.27 -32.03
N VAL A 280 -15.20 1.93 -32.48
CA VAL A 280 -14.16 1.27 -31.68
C VAL A 280 -13.45 2.21 -30.72
N VAL A 281 -13.58 3.54 -30.92
CA VAL A 281 -13.04 4.57 -30.03
C VAL A 281 -14.07 4.90 -28.96
N ASN A 282 -13.64 4.96 -27.71
CA ASN A 282 -14.52 5.33 -26.61
C ASN A 282 -14.60 6.86 -26.50
N GLN A 283 -15.80 7.40 -26.77
CA GLN A 283 -16.06 8.84 -26.73
C GLN A 283 -16.33 9.36 -25.31
N ASP A 284 -16.53 8.46 -24.32
CA ASP A 284 -16.77 8.84 -22.93
C ASP A 284 -15.45 9.10 -22.17
N LEU A 285 -14.33 8.81 -22.82
CA LEU A 285 -12.98 9.01 -22.28
C LEU A 285 -12.23 10.05 -23.11
N ASP A 286 -11.14 10.59 -22.53
CA ASP A 286 -10.35 11.66 -23.14
C ASP A 286 -9.87 11.26 -24.55
N LEU A 287 -10.13 12.16 -25.51
CA LEU A 287 -9.58 12.14 -26.85
C LEU A 287 -8.82 13.46 -27.05
N ILE A 288 -7.51 13.37 -27.25
CA ILE A 288 -6.63 14.55 -27.29
C ILE A 288 -5.71 14.44 -28.50
N ILE A 289 -5.78 15.42 -29.39
CA ILE A 289 -4.87 15.57 -30.53
C ILE A 289 -4.02 16.80 -30.28
N SER A 290 -2.78 16.61 -29.90
CA SER A 290 -1.89 17.71 -29.50
C SER A 290 -0.59 17.73 -30.29
N GLN A 291 -0.15 18.93 -30.66
CA GLN A 291 1.19 19.14 -31.15
C GLN A 291 2.16 19.18 -29.98
N LYS A 292 3.26 18.45 -30.09
CA LYS A 292 4.37 18.48 -29.13
C LYS A 292 5.46 19.42 -29.57
N GLU A 293 6.47 19.61 -28.72
CA GLU A 293 7.64 20.42 -29.07
C GLU A 293 8.32 19.90 -30.34
N ALA A 294 8.71 20.81 -31.18
CA ALA A 294 9.48 20.48 -32.38
C ALA A 294 10.85 19.92 -31.98
N THR A 295 11.25 18.87 -32.67
CA THR A 295 12.54 18.19 -32.47
C THR A 295 13.38 18.29 -33.74
N MET A 296 14.62 17.83 -33.69
CA MET A 296 15.46 17.67 -34.91
C MET A 296 14.83 16.70 -35.93
N TYR A 297 13.89 15.87 -35.50
CA TYR A 297 13.17 14.92 -36.35
C TYR A 297 11.80 15.44 -36.82
N GLY A 298 11.51 16.74 -36.65
CA GLY A 298 10.24 17.34 -37.04
C GLY A 298 9.29 17.62 -35.88
N VAL A 299 8.01 17.81 -36.22
CA VAL A 299 6.94 18.17 -35.25
C VAL A 299 6.04 16.96 -34.95
N PRO A 300 6.10 16.38 -33.73
CA PRO A 300 5.24 15.27 -33.38
C PRO A 300 3.81 15.74 -33.09
N ILE A 301 2.84 15.14 -33.77
CA ILE A 301 1.42 15.21 -33.44
C ILE A 301 1.07 13.99 -32.61
N GLN A 302 0.78 14.18 -31.33
CA GLN A 302 0.38 13.11 -30.43
C GLN A 302 -1.11 12.86 -30.62
N VAL A 303 -1.43 11.59 -30.89
CA VAL A 303 -2.79 11.06 -30.98
C VAL A 303 -3.04 10.21 -29.73
N TYR A 304 -3.95 10.69 -28.89
CA TYR A 304 -4.28 10.06 -27.61
C TYR A 304 -5.77 9.77 -27.56
N PHE A 305 -6.15 8.51 -27.37
CA PHE A 305 -7.53 8.07 -27.26
C PHE A 305 -7.65 6.71 -26.55
N PHE A 306 -8.86 6.26 -26.28
CA PHE A 306 -9.11 4.96 -25.69
C PHE A 306 -9.88 4.05 -26.67
N SER A 307 -9.34 2.85 -26.90
CA SER A 307 -10.04 1.78 -27.62
C SER A 307 -11.01 1.09 -26.68
N ARG A 308 -12.27 0.89 -27.12
CA ARG A 308 -13.29 0.10 -26.38
C ARG A 308 -12.87 -1.35 -26.25
N ASN A 309 -12.20 -1.91 -27.24
CA ASN A 309 -11.69 -3.28 -27.18
C ASN A 309 -10.35 -3.32 -26.44
N LYS A 310 -10.28 -4.13 -25.40
CA LYS A 310 -9.11 -4.28 -24.52
C LYS A 310 -8.31 -5.56 -24.75
N VAL A 311 -8.88 -6.51 -25.54
CA VAL A 311 -8.22 -7.77 -25.90
C VAL A 311 -6.97 -7.45 -26.74
N TRP A 312 -5.81 -7.93 -26.32
CA TRP A 312 -4.52 -7.52 -26.88
C TRP A 312 -4.47 -7.61 -28.40
N LYS A 313 -4.79 -8.76 -28.98
CA LYS A 313 -4.76 -8.96 -30.43
C LYS A 313 -5.62 -7.95 -31.20
N GLU A 314 -6.85 -7.73 -30.74
CA GLU A 314 -7.78 -6.80 -31.37
C GLU A 314 -7.38 -5.33 -31.15
N TYR A 315 -6.87 -5.03 -29.95
CA TYR A 315 -6.33 -3.71 -29.63
C TYR A 315 -5.16 -3.33 -30.57
N GLU A 316 -4.21 -4.26 -30.81
CA GLU A 316 -3.10 -4.02 -31.73
C GLU A 316 -3.59 -3.84 -33.16
N ARG A 317 -4.57 -4.63 -33.61
CA ARG A 317 -5.17 -4.46 -34.94
C ARG A 317 -5.85 -3.11 -35.08
N ILE A 318 -6.69 -2.71 -34.13
CA ILE A 318 -7.43 -1.45 -34.17
C ILE A 318 -6.46 -0.26 -34.24
N GLN A 319 -5.43 -0.24 -33.39
CA GLN A 319 -4.48 0.86 -33.43
C GLN A 319 -3.67 0.89 -34.72
N SER A 320 -3.32 -0.26 -35.30
CA SER A 320 -2.61 -0.33 -36.57
C SER A 320 -3.49 0.20 -37.70
N ASP A 321 -4.71 -0.28 -37.83
CA ASP A 321 -5.66 0.17 -38.86
C ASP A 321 -5.88 1.71 -38.80
N ILE A 322 -6.03 2.25 -37.59
CA ILE A 322 -6.21 3.70 -37.39
C ILE A 322 -4.96 4.47 -37.82
N PHE A 323 -3.76 4.05 -37.38
CA PHE A 323 -2.54 4.78 -37.71
C PHE A 323 -2.15 4.64 -39.17
N ASP A 324 -2.39 3.50 -39.83
CA ASP A 324 -2.22 3.35 -41.27
C ASP A 324 -3.09 4.33 -42.03
N HIS A 325 -4.35 4.48 -41.65
CA HIS A 325 -5.25 5.46 -42.26
C HIS A 325 -4.76 6.89 -42.02
N LEU A 326 -4.39 7.26 -40.79
CA LEU A 326 -3.92 8.60 -40.48
C LEU A 326 -2.66 8.94 -41.25
N LEU A 327 -1.69 8.02 -41.35
CA LEU A 327 -0.45 8.21 -42.11
C LEU A 327 -0.73 8.38 -43.62
N ALA A 328 -1.64 7.59 -44.19
CA ALA A 328 -2.05 7.69 -45.58
C ALA A 328 -2.73 9.04 -45.90
N MET A 329 -3.37 9.66 -44.88
CA MET A 329 -4.03 10.95 -45.06
C MET A 329 -3.10 12.15 -44.96
N VAL A 330 -1.87 12.03 -44.39
CA VAL A 330 -0.91 13.14 -44.24
C VAL A 330 -0.68 13.91 -45.54
N PRO A 331 -0.42 13.26 -46.70
CA PRO A 331 -0.20 13.98 -47.96
C PRO A 331 -1.42 14.75 -48.49
N LYS A 332 -2.64 14.35 -48.10
CA LYS A 332 -3.86 15.06 -48.48
C LYS A 332 -3.96 16.47 -47.90
N PHE A 333 -3.23 16.73 -46.83
CA PHE A 333 -3.13 18.02 -46.17
C PHE A 333 -1.85 18.77 -46.52
N ASP A 334 -1.19 18.42 -47.63
CA ASP A 334 0.09 19.00 -48.05
C ASP A 334 1.20 18.87 -46.99
N LEU A 335 1.13 17.82 -46.21
CA LEU A 335 2.09 17.48 -45.16
C LEU A 335 2.92 16.27 -45.59
N LYS A 336 4.11 16.13 -45.02
CA LYS A 336 4.95 14.94 -45.14
C LYS A 336 5.27 14.40 -43.77
N VAL A 337 5.32 13.06 -43.64
CA VAL A 337 5.89 12.41 -42.46
C VAL A 337 7.41 12.57 -42.55
N TYR A 338 8.03 12.94 -41.44
CA TYR A 338 9.50 13.03 -41.41
C TYR A 338 10.09 11.61 -41.58
N GLN A 339 10.99 11.50 -42.51
CA GLN A 339 11.81 10.31 -42.74
C GLN A 339 13.28 10.76 -42.82
N TYR A 340 14.12 10.04 -42.10
CA TYR A 340 15.56 10.27 -42.20
C TYR A 340 16.00 9.80 -43.60
N SER A 341 16.51 10.71 -44.39
CA SER A 341 17.21 10.40 -45.65
C SER A 341 18.70 10.58 -45.43
N ASP A 342 19.47 9.53 -45.64
CA ASP A 342 20.94 9.59 -45.67
C ASP A 342 21.46 10.57 -46.72
#